data_7b87300f9f432902b47a5be055f55f8d
#
_entry.id   7b87300f9f432902b47a5be055f55f8d
#
_cell.length_a   1.000
_cell.length_b   1.000
_cell.length_c   1.000
_cell.angle_alpha   90.00
_cell.angle_beta   90.00
_cell.angle_gamma   90.00
#
_symmetry.space_group_name_H-M   'P 1'
#
loop_
_entity.id
_entity.type
_entity.pdbx_description
1 polymer ?
#
loop_
_entity_poly.entity_id
_entity_poly.type
_entity_poly.pdbx_seq_one_letter_code
_entity_poly.pdbx_strand_id
1 'polypeptide(L)'
;MSHILRAAVLAAILLPFPALADQAGKSPAGVRYHGGDEIILQGFHWNVVREAPNDWYNILRQQASTIAADGFSAIWMPVPWRDFSSWTDGGKSGGGEGYFWHDFNKNGRYGSDAQLRQAAGALGGAGVKVLYDVVPNHMNRGYPDKEINLPAGQGFWRNDCADPGNYPNDCDDGDRFIGGESDLNTGHPQVYGMFRDELANLRSGYGAGGFRFDFVRGFAPERVNSWMTDSADNSFCVGELWKSPSEYPSWDWRNTASWQQIIKDWSDRAKCPVFDFALKERMQNGSVADWKHGLNGNPDPRWREVAVTFVDNHDTGYSPGQNGGQHHWALQDGLIRQAYAYILTSPGTPVVYWSHMYDWGYGDFIRQLIQVRRAAGVRADSAISFHSGYSGLVATVSGSQQTLVVALNSDLANPGQVASGSFSEAVNASNGQVRVWRGGSGDGDGNDGGEGGLVNVNFRCDNGVTQMGDSVYAVGNVSQLGNWSPASAVRLTDTSSYPTWKGSIALPDGQNVEWKCLIRNEADATLVRQWQSGGNNQVQAAAGASTSGSF
;
A
#
# COMPACT_ATOMS: atom_id res chain seq x y z
N MET A 1 -54.43 16.91 32.30
CA MET A 1 -53.11 16.35 32.67
C MET A 1 -52.43 15.91 31.36
N SER A 2 -51.61 16.78 30.80
CA SER A 2 -50.96 16.58 29.49
C SER A 2 -49.52 16.19 29.75
N HIS A 3 -49.12 15.00 29.33
CA HIS A 3 -47.72 14.59 29.31
C HIS A 3 -47.09 14.96 27.94
N ILE A 4 -46.21 15.96 27.97
CA ILE A 4 -45.38 16.32 26.84
C ILE A 4 -44.14 15.42 26.87
N LEU A 5 -44.02 14.47 25.93
CA LEU A 5 -42.78 13.77 25.66
C LEU A 5 -41.82 14.72 24.91
N ARG A 6 -40.72 15.08 25.54
CA ARG A 6 -39.59 15.73 24.84
C ARG A 6 -38.74 14.64 24.17
N ALA A 7 -38.75 14.62 22.85
CA ALA A 7 -37.79 13.89 22.06
C ALA A 7 -36.44 14.62 22.14
N ALA A 8 -35.43 13.98 22.71
CA ALA A 8 -34.05 14.45 22.64
C ALA A 8 -33.48 14.07 21.26
N VAL A 9 -33.26 15.06 20.43
CA VAL A 9 -32.49 14.90 19.18
C VAL A 9 -31.01 14.83 19.58
N LEU A 10 -30.42 13.65 19.51
CA LEU A 10 -28.96 13.49 19.55
C LEU A 10 -28.39 14.04 18.24
N ALA A 11 -27.86 15.24 18.27
CA ALA A 11 -27.00 15.74 17.21
C ALA A 11 -25.67 14.97 17.28
N ALA A 12 -25.43 14.06 16.36
CA ALA A 12 -24.13 13.46 16.17
C ALA A 12 -23.16 14.56 15.71
N ILE A 13 -22.29 15.00 16.61
CA ILE A 13 -21.19 15.89 16.28
C ILE A 13 -20.21 15.05 15.43
N LEU A 14 -20.22 15.28 14.13
CA LEU A 14 -19.18 14.82 13.24
C LEU A 14 -17.89 15.58 13.60
N LEU A 15 -17.05 14.97 14.44
CA LEU A 15 -15.70 15.47 14.65
C LEU A 15 -14.95 15.34 13.30
N PRO A 16 -14.24 16.38 12.86
CA PRO A 16 -13.39 16.28 11.69
C PRO A 16 -12.33 15.20 11.96
N PHE A 17 -12.05 14.36 10.97
CA PHE A 17 -10.94 13.41 11.03
C PHE A 17 -9.70 14.17 11.48
N PRO A 18 -8.92 13.67 12.45
CA PRO A 18 -7.60 14.21 12.69
C PRO A 18 -6.83 14.04 11.36
N ALA A 19 -6.43 15.15 10.77
CA ALA A 19 -5.51 15.11 9.65
C ALA A 19 -4.27 14.37 10.15
N LEU A 20 -4.07 13.12 9.69
CA LEU A 20 -2.81 12.43 9.85
C LEU A 20 -1.77 13.42 9.32
N ALA A 21 -0.87 13.87 10.19
CA ALA A 21 0.17 14.81 9.81
C ALA A 21 0.97 14.17 8.68
N ASP A 22 0.69 14.65 7.49
CA ASP A 22 1.17 14.12 6.24
C ASP A 22 2.65 14.46 6.12
N GLN A 23 3.51 13.53 6.53
CA GLN A 23 4.94 13.56 6.24
C GLN A 23 5.21 13.00 4.84
N ALA A 24 4.38 13.38 3.89
CA ALA A 24 4.60 13.05 2.48
C ALA A 24 5.83 13.82 2.00
N GLY A 25 6.98 13.18 2.06
CA GLY A 25 8.15 13.63 1.35
C GLY A 25 7.91 13.51 -0.14
N LYS A 26 8.11 14.58 -0.90
CA LYS A 26 8.42 14.41 -2.32
C LYS A 26 9.79 13.78 -2.40
N SER A 27 9.96 12.76 -3.24
CA SER A 27 11.26 12.19 -3.54
C SER A 27 12.22 13.26 -4.10
N PRO A 28 13.54 13.01 -4.14
CA PRO A 28 14.50 13.88 -4.84
C PRO A 28 14.10 14.17 -6.30
N ALA A 29 13.34 13.27 -6.94
CA ALA A 29 12.77 13.48 -8.28
C ALA A 29 11.48 14.33 -8.28
N GLY A 30 10.98 14.75 -7.11
CA GLY A 30 9.75 15.52 -6.95
C GLY A 30 8.47 14.68 -7.10
N VAL A 31 8.58 13.36 -7.01
CA VAL A 31 7.47 12.40 -7.12
C VAL A 31 6.87 12.15 -5.73
N ARG A 32 5.55 11.98 -5.66
CA ARG A 32 4.78 11.75 -4.42
C ARG A 32 4.87 10.28 -3.99
N TYR A 33 5.74 9.92 -3.05
CA TYR A 33 5.97 8.52 -2.66
C TYR A 33 6.04 8.26 -1.14
N HIS A 34 5.52 9.11 -0.30
CA HIS A 34 5.35 8.92 1.16
C HIS A 34 6.56 8.34 1.93
N GLY A 35 7.76 8.64 1.53
CA GLY A 35 8.94 8.14 2.24
C GLY A 35 9.38 6.73 1.85
N GLY A 36 8.59 5.97 1.10
CA GLY A 36 9.00 4.73 0.43
C GLY A 36 9.02 3.46 1.28
N ASP A 37 8.41 3.47 2.45
CA ASP A 37 8.27 2.30 3.35
C ASP A 37 6.89 1.64 3.32
N GLU A 38 6.00 2.12 2.45
CA GLU A 38 4.66 1.58 2.30
C GLU A 38 4.68 0.13 1.82
N ILE A 39 3.74 -0.64 2.39
CA ILE A 39 3.30 -1.94 1.92
C ILE A 39 1.79 -1.85 1.78
N ILE A 40 1.29 -1.99 0.56
CA ILE A 40 -0.10 -1.73 0.22
C ILE A 40 -0.86 -3.06 0.11
N LEU A 41 -2.03 -3.16 0.73
CA LEU A 41 -3.01 -4.20 0.44
C LEU A 41 -3.99 -3.67 -0.62
N GLN A 42 -4.17 -4.35 -1.74
CA GLN A 42 -5.36 -4.14 -2.56
C GLN A 42 -6.55 -4.75 -1.82
N GLY A 43 -7.42 -3.92 -1.28
CA GLY A 43 -8.48 -4.29 -0.33
C GLY A 43 -9.75 -4.87 -0.98
N PHE A 44 -9.66 -5.44 -2.18
CA PHE A 44 -10.79 -6.04 -2.90
C PHE A 44 -10.31 -6.97 -4.02
N HIS A 45 -11.21 -7.83 -4.47
CA HIS A 45 -11.12 -8.58 -5.71
C HIS A 45 -12.34 -8.30 -6.60
N TRP A 46 -12.31 -8.71 -7.87
CA TRP A 46 -13.35 -8.35 -8.85
C TRP A 46 -14.77 -8.69 -8.40
N ASN A 47 -14.97 -9.83 -7.76
CA ASN A 47 -16.31 -10.36 -7.46
C ASN A 47 -16.89 -9.92 -6.10
N VAL A 48 -16.20 -9.07 -5.32
CA VAL A 48 -16.67 -8.70 -3.96
C VAL A 48 -18.07 -8.08 -3.95
N VAL A 49 -18.44 -7.34 -5.00
CA VAL A 49 -19.80 -6.75 -5.13
C VAL A 49 -20.90 -7.81 -5.30
N ARG A 50 -20.54 -9.06 -5.65
CA ARG A 50 -21.46 -10.18 -5.81
C ARG A 50 -21.43 -11.11 -4.60
N GLU A 51 -20.27 -11.28 -4.00
CA GLU A 51 -20.08 -12.18 -2.86
C GLU A 51 -20.48 -11.51 -1.54
N ALA A 52 -20.27 -10.20 -1.41
CA ALA A 52 -20.67 -9.40 -0.25
C ALA A 52 -21.46 -8.14 -0.68
N PRO A 53 -22.63 -8.29 -1.33
CA PRO A 53 -23.38 -7.19 -1.88
C PRO A 53 -23.79 -6.20 -0.78
N ASN A 54 -23.42 -4.92 -0.95
CA ASN A 54 -23.67 -3.81 -0.04
C ASN A 54 -23.05 -3.95 1.36
N ASP A 55 -22.07 -4.83 1.55
CA ASP A 55 -21.46 -5.10 2.87
C ASP A 55 -19.94 -5.07 2.88
N TRP A 56 -19.28 -4.87 1.73
CA TRP A 56 -17.82 -4.92 1.64
C TRP A 56 -17.13 -3.90 2.54
N TYR A 57 -17.66 -2.69 2.64
CA TYR A 57 -17.11 -1.68 3.56
C TYR A 57 -17.19 -2.10 5.03
N ASN A 58 -18.21 -2.83 5.45
CA ASN A 58 -18.28 -3.39 6.79
C ASN A 58 -17.24 -4.50 7.01
N ILE A 59 -16.98 -5.34 6.00
CA ILE A 59 -15.91 -6.35 6.07
C ILE A 59 -14.56 -5.66 6.26
N LEU A 60 -14.24 -4.65 5.47
CA LEU A 60 -12.99 -3.89 5.62
C LEU A 60 -12.90 -3.19 6.98
N ARG A 61 -14.00 -2.62 7.48
CA ARG A 61 -14.07 -2.03 8.82
C ARG A 61 -13.75 -3.05 9.91
N GLN A 62 -14.30 -4.25 9.82
CA GLN A 62 -14.06 -5.34 10.79
C GLN A 62 -12.62 -5.87 10.71
N GLN A 63 -12.03 -5.88 9.54
CA GLN A 63 -10.67 -6.35 9.29
C GLN A 63 -9.57 -5.29 9.54
N ALA A 64 -9.92 -4.05 9.87
CA ALA A 64 -8.96 -2.94 9.93
C ALA A 64 -7.76 -3.22 10.86
N SER A 65 -8.01 -3.75 12.06
CA SER A 65 -6.95 -4.11 13.00
C SER A 65 -6.13 -5.32 12.55
N THR A 66 -6.74 -6.29 11.88
CA THR A 66 -6.05 -7.45 11.29
C THR A 66 -5.13 -7.00 10.16
N ILE A 67 -5.60 -6.14 9.26
CA ILE A 67 -4.82 -5.57 8.15
C ILE A 67 -3.59 -4.83 8.68
N ALA A 68 -3.75 -4.02 9.73
CA ALA A 68 -2.64 -3.35 10.39
C ALA A 68 -1.65 -4.34 11.04
N ALA A 69 -2.17 -5.37 11.75
CA ALA A 69 -1.36 -6.41 12.39
C ALA A 69 -0.61 -7.28 11.38
N ASP A 70 -1.18 -7.50 10.19
CA ASP A 70 -0.52 -8.19 9.07
C ASP A 70 0.65 -7.38 8.48
N GLY A 71 0.78 -6.10 8.88
CA GLY A 71 1.90 -5.23 8.55
C GLY A 71 1.65 -4.33 7.33
N PHE A 72 0.43 -4.18 6.87
CA PHE A 72 0.10 -3.21 5.83
C PHE A 72 0.07 -1.79 6.39
N SER A 73 0.67 -0.85 5.70
CA SER A 73 0.65 0.59 6.03
C SER A 73 -0.38 1.37 5.23
N ALA A 74 -0.86 0.79 4.13
CA ALA A 74 -1.89 1.37 3.30
C ALA A 74 -2.80 0.29 2.70
N ILE A 75 -4.01 0.69 2.35
CA ILE A 75 -4.98 -0.13 1.64
C ILE A 75 -5.49 0.61 0.40
N TRP A 76 -5.46 -0.04 -0.76
CA TRP A 76 -6.12 0.42 -1.96
C TRP A 76 -7.58 -0.06 -1.91
N MET A 77 -8.49 0.90 -1.69
CA MET A 77 -9.94 0.71 -1.64
C MET A 77 -10.53 0.72 -3.05
N PRO A 78 -11.64 0.02 -3.29
CA PRO A 78 -12.32 0.06 -4.58
C PRO A 78 -12.84 1.48 -4.89
N VAL A 79 -13.27 1.68 -6.14
CA VAL A 79 -13.88 2.93 -6.60
C VAL A 79 -15.08 3.28 -5.71
N PRO A 80 -15.09 4.45 -5.03
CA PRO A 80 -16.13 4.78 -4.06
C PRO A 80 -17.40 5.35 -4.68
N TRP A 81 -17.53 5.33 -6.01
CA TRP A 81 -18.58 5.99 -6.76
C TRP A 81 -19.69 5.04 -7.16
N ARG A 82 -20.90 5.57 -7.31
CA ARG A 82 -22.08 4.79 -7.64
C ARG A 82 -21.96 4.20 -9.05
N ASP A 83 -22.02 2.89 -9.12
CA ASP A 83 -22.05 2.10 -10.34
C ASP A 83 -23.14 1.01 -10.22
N PHE A 84 -24.20 1.13 -11.01
CA PHE A 84 -25.23 0.11 -11.15
C PHE A 84 -25.28 -0.48 -12.55
N SER A 85 -24.19 -0.36 -13.28
CA SER A 85 -24.03 -1.01 -14.58
C SER A 85 -24.15 -2.54 -14.48
N SER A 86 -24.41 -3.16 -15.61
CA SER A 86 -24.36 -4.60 -15.78
C SER A 86 -23.95 -4.91 -17.22
N TRP A 87 -22.97 -5.77 -17.39
CA TRP A 87 -22.49 -6.13 -18.72
C TRP A 87 -22.10 -7.61 -18.77
N THR A 88 -22.08 -8.15 -19.99
CA THR A 88 -21.58 -9.50 -20.30
C THR A 88 -20.82 -9.44 -21.60
N ASP A 89 -19.58 -9.90 -21.59
CA ASP A 89 -18.71 -9.98 -22.76
C ASP A 89 -17.80 -11.21 -22.67
N GLY A 90 -17.62 -11.93 -23.78
CA GLY A 90 -16.74 -13.07 -23.87
C GLY A 90 -16.97 -14.17 -22.81
N GLY A 91 -18.21 -14.33 -22.32
CA GLY A 91 -18.56 -15.29 -21.24
C GLY A 91 -18.23 -14.77 -19.82
N LYS A 92 -17.68 -13.57 -19.70
CA LYS A 92 -17.48 -12.86 -18.43
C LYS A 92 -18.63 -11.88 -18.20
N SER A 93 -18.90 -11.56 -16.97
CA SER A 93 -19.88 -10.55 -16.59
C SER A 93 -19.35 -9.66 -15.48
N GLY A 94 -19.80 -8.43 -15.47
CA GLY A 94 -19.42 -7.41 -14.52
C GLY A 94 -20.52 -6.38 -14.33
N GLY A 95 -20.16 -5.32 -13.62
CA GLY A 95 -21.01 -4.17 -13.33
C GLY A 95 -21.21 -4.00 -11.83
N GLY A 96 -21.10 -2.75 -11.41
CA GLY A 96 -21.16 -2.36 -10.01
C GLY A 96 -19.81 -2.33 -9.30
N GLU A 97 -18.71 -2.65 -10.00
CA GLU A 97 -17.35 -2.58 -9.46
C GLU A 97 -16.81 -1.14 -9.37
N GLY A 98 -17.56 -0.15 -9.87
CA GLY A 98 -17.19 1.26 -9.85
C GLY A 98 -16.47 1.75 -11.10
N TYR A 99 -16.03 0.85 -11.99
CA TYR A 99 -15.27 1.22 -13.20
C TYR A 99 -16.17 1.78 -14.32
N PHE A 100 -17.49 1.60 -14.20
CA PHE A 100 -18.46 2.21 -15.11
C PHE A 100 -19.47 3.08 -14.33
N TRP A 101 -18.88 3.94 -13.47
CA TRP A 101 -19.60 4.85 -12.58
C TRP A 101 -20.43 5.91 -13.34
N HIS A 102 -21.43 6.48 -12.68
CA HIS A 102 -22.32 7.49 -13.27
C HIS A 102 -22.48 8.78 -12.44
N ASP A 103 -22.05 8.77 -11.19
CA ASP A 103 -21.90 9.97 -10.36
C ASP A 103 -21.02 9.70 -9.14
N PHE A 104 -20.74 10.75 -8.37
CA PHE A 104 -19.90 10.68 -7.18
C PHE A 104 -20.64 10.28 -5.90
N ASN A 105 -21.88 9.83 -5.99
CA ASN A 105 -22.61 9.29 -4.85
C ASN A 105 -21.90 8.03 -4.32
N LYS A 106 -21.78 7.92 -2.99
CA LYS A 106 -21.02 6.83 -2.34
C LYS A 106 -21.90 5.63 -1.98
N ASN A 107 -23.20 5.69 -2.27
CA ASN A 107 -24.10 4.56 -2.04
C ASN A 107 -24.06 3.64 -3.27
N GLY A 108 -23.19 2.65 -3.22
CA GLY A 108 -22.92 1.71 -4.30
C GLY A 108 -23.05 0.26 -3.86
N ARG A 109 -22.58 -0.66 -4.70
CA ARG A 109 -22.63 -2.10 -4.40
C ARG A 109 -21.61 -2.58 -3.37
N TYR A 110 -20.64 -1.75 -3.01
CA TYR A 110 -19.71 -2.02 -1.90
C TYR A 110 -20.32 -1.69 -0.54
N GLY A 111 -21.35 -0.85 -0.48
CA GLY A 111 -22.02 -0.40 0.72
C GLY A 111 -22.53 1.04 0.63
N SER A 112 -22.98 1.58 1.75
CA SER A 112 -23.48 2.95 1.87
C SER A 112 -22.34 3.94 2.16
N ASP A 113 -22.62 5.25 1.96
CA ASP A 113 -21.75 6.36 2.37
C ASP A 113 -21.31 6.25 3.85
N ALA A 114 -22.27 5.95 4.73
CA ALA A 114 -21.99 5.79 6.16
C ALA A 114 -21.01 4.63 6.44
N GLN A 115 -21.18 3.49 5.76
CA GLN A 115 -20.29 2.34 5.89
C GLN A 115 -18.88 2.66 5.36
N LEU A 116 -18.78 3.38 4.23
CA LEU A 116 -17.48 3.83 3.69
C LEU A 116 -16.73 4.71 4.69
N ARG A 117 -17.40 5.72 5.28
CA ARG A 117 -16.79 6.57 6.32
C ARG A 117 -16.34 5.78 7.54
N GLN A 118 -17.15 4.83 7.99
CA GLN A 118 -16.80 3.95 9.11
C GLN A 118 -15.59 3.06 8.79
N ALA A 119 -15.53 2.50 7.58
CA ALA A 119 -14.39 1.70 7.14
C ALA A 119 -13.11 2.53 7.08
N ALA A 120 -13.16 3.70 6.44
CA ALA A 120 -12.03 4.63 6.36
C ALA A 120 -11.56 5.09 7.75
N GLY A 121 -12.51 5.40 8.65
CA GLY A 121 -12.21 5.77 10.03
C GLY A 121 -11.55 4.64 10.83
N ALA A 122 -12.02 3.39 10.68
CA ALA A 122 -11.44 2.23 11.35
C ALA A 122 -10.02 1.92 10.83
N LEU A 123 -9.82 1.96 9.51
CA LEU A 123 -8.52 1.76 8.88
C LEU A 123 -7.52 2.84 9.32
N GLY A 124 -7.91 4.12 9.22
CA GLY A 124 -7.07 5.23 9.68
C GLY A 124 -6.76 5.17 11.18
N GLY A 125 -7.74 4.79 12.01
CA GLY A 125 -7.56 4.57 13.45
C GLY A 125 -6.61 3.40 13.77
N ALA A 126 -6.50 2.42 12.88
CA ALA A 126 -5.54 1.33 12.97
C ALA A 126 -4.15 1.68 12.36
N GLY A 127 -3.96 2.91 11.85
CA GLY A 127 -2.72 3.35 11.23
C GLY A 127 -2.55 2.93 9.76
N VAL A 128 -3.62 2.49 9.10
CA VAL A 128 -3.61 2.08 7.69
C VAL A 128 -4.15 3.22 6.84
N LYS A 129 -3.32 3.78 5.95
CA LYS A 129 -3.70 4.85 5.02
C LYS A 129 -4.70 4.33 3.98
N VAL A 130 -5.72 5.11 3.67
CA VAL A 130 -6.72 4.74 2.67
C VAL A 130 -6.37 5.36 1.32
N LEU A 131 -6.20 4.54 0.30
CA LEU A 131 -5.98 4.96 -1.07
C LEU A 131 -7.24 4.61 -1.87
N TYR A 132 -7.94 5.61 -2.42
CA TYR A 132 -9.12 5.35 -3.24
C TYR A 132 -8.76 5.12 -4.70
N ASP A 133 -9.44 4.17 -5.31
CA ASP A 133 -9.44 4.02 -6.76
C ASP A 133 -10.27 5.13 -7.39
N VAL A 134 -9.76 5.79 -8.42
CA VAL A 134 -10.44 6.87 -9.15
C VAL A 134 -10.32 6.65 -10.66
N VAL A 135 -11.42 6.84 -11.37
CA VAL A 135 -11.59 6.53 -12.80
C VAL A 135 -11.91 7.80 -13.58
N PRO A 136 -10.90 8.62 -13.95
CA PRO A 136 -11.18 9.90 -14.62
C PRO A 136 -11.43 9.77 -16.11
N ASN A 137 -10.96 8.69 -16.75
CA ASN A 137 -11.01 8.57 -18.20
C ASN A 137 -12.42 8.47 -18.75
N HIS A 138 -13.32 7.75 -18.08
CA HIS A 138 -14.66 7.42 -18.61
C HIS A 138 -15.70 7.30 -17.50
N MET A 139 -16.97 7.36 -17.89
CA MET A 139 -18.11 7.14 -17.00
C MET A 139 -19.31 6.56 -17.78
N ASN A 140 -20.30 6.01 -17.07
CA ASN A 140 -21.54 5.54 -17.67
C ASN A 140 -22.42 6.74 -18.11
N ARG A 141 -22.33 7.10 -19.37
CA ARG A 141 -23.09 8.20 -19.98
C ARG A 141 -24.60 7.95 -20.00
N GLY A 142 -25.00 6.70 -20.18
CA GLY A 142 -26.39 6.30 -20.44
C GLY A 142 -27.27 6.13 -19.21
N TYR A 143 -26.73 6.22 -17.99
CA TYR A 143 -27.53 5.98 -16.78
C TYR A 143 -28.55 7.11 -16.55
N PRO A 144 -29.86 6.81 -16.42
CA PRO A 144 -30.90 7.82 -16.42
C PRO A 144 -30.98 8.64 -15.12
N ASP A 145 -30.58 8.07 -14.00
CA ASP A 145 -30.73 8.65 -12.64
C ASP A 145 -29.40 9.12 -12.07
N LYS A 146 -28.58 9.78 -12.87
CA LYS A 146 -27.28 10.31 -12.47
C LYS A 146 -27.37 11.76 -12.00
N GLU A 147 -26.59 12.09 -10.96
CA GLU A 147 -26.48 13.45 -10.44
C GLU A 147 -25.58 14.34 -11.32
N ILE A 148 -24.63 13.73 -12.07
CA ILE A 148 -23.73 14.44 -12.98
C ILE A 148 -24.35 14.47 -14.38
N ASN A 149 -24.63 15.67 -14.87
CA ASN A 149 -25.16 15.89 -16.20
C ASN A 149 -24.13 16.58 -17.11
N LEU A 150 -23.62 15.83 -18.09
CA LEU A 150 -22.68 16.30 -19.11
C LEU A 150 -23.29 16.10 -20.49
N PRO A 151 -24.01 17.12 -21.03
CA PRO A 151 -24.67 17.02 -22.35
C PRO A 151 -23.67 16.77 -23.48
N ALA A 152 -24.07 16.01 -24.50
CA ALA A 152 -23.28 15.82 -25.71
C ALA A 152 -23.14 17.14 -26.51
N GLY A 153 -22.06 17.26 -27.30
CA GLY A 153 -21.81 18.40 -28.15
C GLY A 153 -21.35 19.67 -27.42
N GLN A 154 -20.96 19.56 -26.15
CA GLN A 154 -20.47 20.69 -25.35
C GLN A 154 -19.00 20.53 -24.92
N GLY A 155 -18.28 19.58 -25.51
CA GLY A 155 -16.86 19.36 -25.25
C GLY A 155 -16.53 18.56 -23.99
N PHE A 156 -17.52 18.05 -23.25
CA PHE A 156 -17.30 17.21 -22.06
C PHE A 156 -16.79 15.81 -22.39
N TRP A 157 -17.10 15.34 -23.59
CA TRP A 157 -16.76 14.00 -24.07
C TRP A 157 -15.68 14.07 -25.12
N ARG A 158 -14.80 13.08 -25.18
CA ARG A 158 -13.74 13.03 -26.19
C ARG A 158 -14.29 13.00 -27.62
N ASN A 159 -15.44 12.39 -27.85
CA ASN A 159 -16.07 12.38 -29.16
C ASN A 159 -16.59 13.75 -29.61
N ASP A 160 -16.83 14.68 -28.67
CA ASP A 160 -17.17 16.07 -28.98
C ASP A 160 -15.96 16.86 -29.52
N CYS A 161 -14.75 16.37 -29.33
CA CYS A 161 -13.50 17.00 -29.75
C CYS A 161 -13.17 16.84 -31.23
N ALA A 162 -14.00 16.14 -31.98
CA ALA A 162 -13.81 15.94 -33.44
C ALA A 162 -14.06 17.18 -34.30
N ASP A 163 -14.61 18.26 -33.72
CA ASP A 163 -14.84 19.54 -34.39
C ASP A 163 -13.77 20.58 -33.99
N PRO A 164 -12.73 20.80 -34.81
CA PRO A 164 -11.64 21.71 -34.48
C PRO A 164 -12.03 23.19 -34.40
N GLY A 165 -13.30 23.54 -34.66
CA GLY A 165 -13.79 24.91 -34.64
C GLY A 165 -14.41 25.37 -33.34
N ASN A 166 -14.80 24.46 -32.43
CA ASN A 166 -15.64 24.80 -31.28
C ASN A 166 -15.01 24.59 -29.89
N TYR A 167 -13.88 23.89 -29.78
CA TYR A 167 -13.26 23.62 -28.48
C TYR A 167 -11.75 23.86 -28.54
N PRO A 168 -11.18 24.46 -27.49
CA PRO A 168 -9.73 24.65 -27.41
C PRO A 168 -9.00 23.32 -27.47
N ASN A 169 -7.76 23.34 -27.92
CA ASN A 169 -6.82 22.25 -28.22
C ASN A 169 -6.51 21.26 -27.07
N ASP A 170 -7.39 21.11 -26.08
CA ASP A 170 -7.18 20.36 -24.84
C ASP A 170 -7.86 18.98 -24.81
N CYS A 171 -8.27 18.46 -25.97
CA CYS A 171 -8.73 17.09 -26.04
C CYS A 171 -7.54 16.16 -25.88
N ASP A 172 -7.56 15.37 -24.81
CA ASP A 172 -6.58 14.34 -24.61
C ASP A 172 -6.57 13.37 -25.80
N ASP A 173 -5.39 13.03 -26.28
CA ASP A 173 -5.14 12.15 -27.41
C ASP A 173 -4.79 10.71 -27.00
N GLY A 174 -5.00 10.35 -25.73
CA GLY A 174 -4.77 9.02 -25.19
C GLY A 174 -5.69 7.94 -25.78
N ASP A 175 -5.57 6.73 -25.29
CA ASP A 175 -6.37 5.60 -25.77
C ASP A 175 -7.86 5.77 -25.40
N ARG A 176 -8.72 5.18 -26.22
CA ARG A 176 -10.15 5.18 -25.98
C ARG A 176 -10.59 3.92 -25.23
N PHE A 177 -11.40 4.10 -24.20
CA PHE A 177 -12.05 2.99 -23.51
C PHE A 177 -13.30 2.57 -24.27
N ILE A 178 -13.43 1.29 -24.62
CA ILE A 178 -14.58 0.68 -25.30
C ILE A 178 -15.13 1.58 -26.42
N GLY A 179 -14.29 1.94 -27.41
CA GLY A 179 -14.69 2.78 -28.54
C GLY A 179 -14.80 4.28 -28.26
N GLY A 180 -14.64 4.72 -27.01
CA GLY A 180 -14.54 6.14 -26.63
C GLY A 180 -15.86 6.88 -26.46
N GLU A 181 -17.01 6.22 -26.56
CA GLU A 181 -18.31 6.88 -26.39
C GLU A 181 -18.55 7.42 -24.97
N SER A 182 -17.91 6.80 -24.01
CA SER A 182 -17.99 7.13 -22.58
C SER A 182 -16.77 7.88 -22.06
N ASP A 183 -15.79 8.18 -22.91
CA ASP A 183 -14.56 8.86 -22.52
C ASP A 183 -14.81 10.34 -22.27
N LEU A 184 -14.34 10.82 -21.13
CA LEU A 184 -14.39 12.21 -20.74
C LEU A 184 -13.25 13.01 -21.36
N ASN A 185 -13.52 14.26 -21.73
CA ASN A 185 -12.47 15.23 -22.04
C ASN A 185 -11.90 15.81 -20.73
N THR A 186 -10.87 15.22 -20.19
CA THR A 186 -10.25 15.65 -18.93
C THR A 186 -9.60 17.04 -19.04
N GLY A 187 -9.38 17.54 -20.25
CA GLY A 187 -8.92 18.91 -20.53
C GLY A 187 -10.03 19.96 -20.40
N HIS A 188 -11.32 19.57 -20.47
CA HIS A 188 -12.41 20.51 -20.32
C HIS A 188 -12.44 21.07 -18.89
N PRO A 189 -12.49 22.42 -18.68
CA PRO A 189 -12.38 23.03 -17.34
C PRO A 189 -13.39 22.50 -16.32
N GLN A 190 -14.64 22.21 -16.75
CA GLN A 190 -15.66 21.66 -15.86
C GLN A 190 -15.36 20.20 -15.48
N VAL A 191 -14.90 19.36 -16.41
CA VAL A 191 -14.51 17.98 -16.14
C VAL A 191 -13.29 17.97 -15.23
N TYR A 192 -12.29 18.80 -15.51
CA TYR A 192 -11.13 18.98 -14.65
C TYR A 192 -11.53 19.38 -13.23
N GLY A 193 -12.37 20.44 -13.10
CA GLY A 193 -12.85 20.94 -11.81
C GLY A 193 -13.63 19.90 -11.01
N MET A 194 -14.46 19.11 -11.68
CA MET A 194 -15.24 18.04 -11.07
C MET A 194 -14.35 17.01 -10.35
N PHE A 195 -13.29 16.54 -11.00
CA PHE A 195 -12.34 15.59 -10.36
C PHE A 195 -11.48 16.26 -9.30
N ARG A 196 -11.00 17.48 -9.52
CA ARG A 196 -10.28 18.25 -8.49
C ARG A 196 -11.10 18.34 -7.20
N ASP A 197 -12.37 18.71 -7.31
CA ASP A 197 -13.25 18.92 -6.16
C ASP A 197 -13.59 17.58 -5.49
N GLU A 198 -13.75 16.52 -6.28
CA GLU A 198 -14.00 15.19 -5.73
C GLU A 198 -12.78 14.62 -5.00
N LEU A 199 -11.56 14.77 -5.52
CA LEU A 199 -10.35 14.36 -4.81
C LEU A 199 -10.20 15.12 -3.47
N ALA A 200 -10.47 16.43 -3.47
CA ALA A 200 -10.50 17.23 -2.25
C ALA A 200 -11.57 16.74 -1.26
N ASN A 201 -12.76 16.37 -1.75
CA ASN A 201 -13.84 15.79 -0.96
C ASN A 201 -13.45 14.42 -0.38
N LEU A 202 -12.86 13.52 -1.17
CA LEU A 202 -12.39 12.22 -0.69
C LEU A 202 -11.32 12.39 0.41
N ARG A 203 -10.45 13.38 0.25
CA ARG A 203 -9.42 13.70 1.25
C ARG A 203 -10.03 14.22 2.56
N SER A 204 -10.86 15.24 2.49
CA SER A 204 -11.41 15.93 3.67
C SER A 204 -12.56 15.19 4.33
N GLY A 205 -13.40 14.54 3.54
CA GLY A 205 -14.63 13.89 4.00
C GLY A 205 -14.54 12.38 4.22
N TYR A 206 -13.53 11.72 3.60
CA TYR A 206 -13.42 10.26 3.61
C TYR A 206 -12.00 9.77 3.97
N GLY A 207 -11.13 10.66 4.47
CA GLY A 207 -9.82 10.31 5.00
C GLY A 207 -8.84 9.74 3.97
N ALA A 208 -8.95 10.14 2.69
CA ALA A 208 -8.03 9.69 1.67
C ALA A 208 -6.59 10.14 1.99
N GLY A 209 -5.66 9.18 2.13
CA GLY A 209 -4.22 9.38 2.19
C GLY A 209 -3.56 9.24 0.82
N GLY A 210 -4.32 8.92 -0.21
CA GLY A 210 -3.83 8.81 -1.58
C GLY A 210 -4.85 8.26 -2.57
N PHE A 211 -4.40 8.10 -3.82
CA PHE A 211 -5.26 7.70 -4.93
C PHE A 211 -4.56 6.75 -5.89
N ARG A 212 -5.30 5.77 -6.42
CA ARG A 212 -4.92 5.01 -7.61
C ARG A 212 -5.70 5.55 -8.79
N PHE A 213 -5.02 5.96 -9.84
CA PHE A 213 -5.63 6.46 -11.06
C PHE A 213 -5.76 5.34 -12.09
N ASP A 214 -7.00 5.04 -12.42
CA ASP A 214 -7.39 4.03 -13.41
C ASP A 214 -7.14 4.51 -14.84
N PHE A 215 -6.80 3.57 -15.72
CA PHE A 215 -6.73 3.75 -17.17
C PHE A 215 -5.98 5.02 -17.60
N VAL A 216 -4.83 5.32 -16.97
CA VAL A 216 -4.07 6.55 -17.25
C VAL A 216 -3.47 6.60 -18.65
N ARG A 217 -3.60 5.53 -19.43
CA ARG A 217 -3.29 5.51 -20.86
C ARG A 217 -4.28 6.34 -21.70
N GLY A 218 -5.43 6.74 -21.12
CA GLY A 218 -6.52 7.43 -21.81
C GLY A 218 -6.44 8.95 -21.77
N PHE A 219 -5.53 9.54 -20.97
CA PHE A 219 -5.42 11.00 -20.82
C PHE A 219 -3.98 11.43 -20.49
N ALA A 220 -3.71 12.74 -20.60
CA ALA A 220 -2.38 13.29 -20.41
C ALA A 220 -1.87 13.09 -18.97
N PRO A 221 -0.62 12.63 -18.76
CA PRO A 221 -0.05 12.43 -17.42
C PRO A 221 -0.07 13.68 -16.54
N GLU A 222 0.08 14.86 -17.15
CA GLU A 222 0.06 16.16 -16.47
C GLU A 222 -1.27 16.45 -15.77
N ARG A 223 -2.37 15.82 -16.19
CA ARG A 223 -3.68 15.93 -15.51
C ARG A 223 -3.60 15.37 -14.09
N VAL A 224 -2.96 14.22 -13.91
CA VAL A 224 -2.74 13.65 -12.58
C VAL A 224 -1.94 14.62 -11.71
N ASN A 225 -0.83 15.15 -12.23
CA ASN A 225 -0.04 16.12 -11.48
C ASN A 225 -0.85 17.36 -11.08
N SER A 226 -1.65 17.91 -12.01
CA SER A 226 -2.46 19.10 -11.74
C SER A 226 -3.55 18.82 -10.71
N TRP A 227 -4.32 17.73 -10.85
CA TRP A 227 -5.33 17.35 -9.86
C TRP A 227 -4.73 17.14 -8.47
N MET A 228 -3.61 16.43 -8.38
CA MET A 228 -2.93 16.20 -7.10
C MET A 228 -2.44 17.50 -6.49
N THR A 229 -1.84 18.39 -7.29
CA THR A 229 -1.36 19.72 -6.82
C THR A 229 -2.51 20.55 -6.28
N ASP A 230 -3.64 20.59 -6.97
CA ASP A 230 -4.76 21.49 -6.65
C ASP A 230 -5.66 20.97 -5.50
N SER A 231 -5.61 19.67 -5.20
CA SER A 231 -6.55 19.05 -4.23
C SER A 231 -5.91 18.17 -3.17
N ALA A 232 -4.74 17.60 -3.42
CA ALA A 232 -4.16 16.55 -2.57
C ALA A 232 -2.62 16.48 -2.66
N ASP A 233 -1.92 17.61 -2.79
CA ASP A 233 -0.51 17.70 -3.23
C ASP A 233 0.45 16.78 -2.46
N ASN A 234 0.26 16.61 -1.17
CA ASN A 234 1.13 15.77 -0.35
C ASN A 234 0.63 14.33 -0.17
N SER A 235 -0.40 13.90 -0.88
CA SER A 235 -0.91 12.54 -0.82
C SER A 235 -0.14 11.59 -1.74
N PHE A 236 -0.09 10.31 -1.36
CA PHE A 236 0.42 9.27 -2.26
C PHE A 236 -0.45 9.16 -3.50
N CYS A 237 0.14 8.81 -4.63
CA CYS A 237 -0.61 8.43 -5.82
C CYS A 237 0.08 7.28 -6.56
N VAL A 238 -0.68 6.57 -7.38
CA VAL A 238 -0.17 5.58 -8.32
C VAL A 238 -1.03 5.55 -9.57
N GLY A 239 -0.40 5.46 -10.74
CA GLY A 239 -1.10 5.36 -12.02
C GLY A 239 -1.02 3.97 -12.64
N GLU A 240 -2.11 3.55 -13.27
CA GLU A 240 -2.18 2.32 -14.04
C GLU A 240 -1.90 2.56 -15.51
N LEU A 241 -0.62 2.51 -15.90
CA LEU A 241 -0.24 2.57 -17.32
C LEU A 241 -0.02 1.15 -17.87
N TRP A 242 -1.10 0.45 -18.12
CA TRP A 242 -1.07 -0.87 -18.75
C TRP A 242 -1.12 -0.75 -20.27
N LYS A 243 0.04 -0.46 -20.88
CA LYS A 243 0.19 -0.32 -22.34
C LYS A 243 1.58 -0.75 -22.76
N SER A 244 1.66 -1.83 -23.52
CA SER A 244 2.92 -2.35 -24.01
C SER A 244 3.52 -1.45 -25.11
N PRO A 245 4.85 -1.52 -25.36
CA PRO A 245 5.49 -0.74 -26.44
C PRO A 245 4.84 -0.97 -27.80
N SER A 246 4.48 -2.21 -28.13
CA SER A 246 3.88 -2.57 -29.42
C SER A 246 2.47 -2.00 -29.68
N GLU A 247 1.79 -1.52 -28.64
CA GLU A 247 0.47 -0.88 -28.76
C GLU A 247 0.56 0.61 -29.17
N TYR A 248 1.77 1.19 -29.15
CA TYR A 248 1.96 2.55 -29.64
C TYR A 248 2.15 2.55 -31.15
N PRO A 249 1.73 3.64 -31.85
CA PRO A 249 1.98 3.77 -33.28
C PRO A 249 3.47 3.68 -33.63
N SER A 250 3.79 3.14 -34.79
CA SER A 250 5.19 2.93 -35.21
C SER A 250 6.03 4.21 -35.33
N TRP A 251 5.40 5.36 -35.46
CA TRP A 251 6.07 6.68 -35.47
C TRP A 251 6.30 7.26 -34.06
N ASP A 252 5.69 6.67 -33.04
CA ASP A 252 5.85 7.11 -31.64
C ASP A 252 7.12 6.49 -31.07
N TRP A 253 7.94 7.28 -30.36
CA TRP A 253 9.16 6.81 -29.73
C TRP A 253 8.93 5.64 -28.75
N ARG A 254 7.75 5.59 -28.13
CA ARG A 254 7.36 4.54 -27.18
C ARG A 254 7.23 3.16 -27.84
N ASN A 255 6.97 3.10 -29.14
CA ASN A 255 6.87 1.83 -29.87
C ASN A 255 8.19 1.05 -29.86
N THR A 256 9.33 1.74 -29.79
CA THR A 256 10.68 1.14 -29.77
C THR A 256 11.39 1.24 -28.43
N ALA A 257 10.81 1.95 -27.46
CA ALA A 257 11.35 2.08 -26.11
C ALA A 257 11.12 0.82 -25.27
N SER A 258 11.88 0.64 -24.20
CA SER A 258 11.55 -0.37 -23.21
C SER A 258 10.29 0.02 -22.42
N TRP A 259 9.55 -0.97 -21.94
CA TRP A 259 8.39 -0.68 -21.09
C TRP A 259 8.76 0.12 -19.84
N GLN A 260 9.93 -0.14 -19.25
CA GLN A 260 10.48 0.67 -18.15
C GLN A 260 10.58 2.16 -18.51
N GLN A 261 11.11 2.49 -19.68
CA GLN A 261 11.23 3.88 -20.12
C GLN A 261 9.87 4.56 -20.29
N ILE A 262 8.87 3.84 -20.79
CA ILE A 262 7.51 4.35 -21.00
C ILE A 262 6.85 4.68 -19.68
N ILE A 263 6.86 3.74 -18.72
CA ILE A 263 6.21 3.97 -17.42
C ILE A 263 6.98 4.99 -16.58
N LYS A 264 8.31 5.08 -16.74
CA LYS A 264 9.13 6.12 -16.10
C LYS A 264 8.84 7.52 -16.66
N ASP A 265 8.71 7.68 -17.98
CA ASP A 265 8.32 8.95 -18.61
C ASP A 265 6.94 9.41 -18.08
N TRP A 266 5.98 8.50 -18.02
CA TRP A 266 4.67 8.79 -17.46
C TRP A 266 4.79 9.29 -16.01
N SER A 267 5.54 8.57 -15.19
CA SER A 267 5.75 8.93 -13.77
C SER A 267 6.40 10.30 -13.60
N ASP A 268 7.39 10.64 -14.43
CA ASP A 268 8.06 11.93 -14.39
C ASP A 268 7.13 13.09 -14.74
N ARG A 269 6.21 12.89 -15.66
CA ARG A 269 5.22 13.88 -16.10
C ARG A 269 4.05 13.98 -15.12
N ALA A 270 3.53 12.86 -14.65
CA ALA A 270 2.46 12.77 -13.67
C ALA A 270 2.90 13.18 -12.24
N LYS A 271 4.21 13.20 -11.95
CA LYS A 271 4.77 13.36 -10.60
C LYS A 271 4.17 12.36 -9.60
N CYS A 272 3.99 11.12 -10.05
CA CYS A 272 3.26 10.07 -9.39
C CYS A 272 3.95 8.72 -9.65
N PRO A 273 4.13 7.84 -8.66
CA PRO A 273 4.50 6.45 -8.88
C PRO A 273 3.59 5.75 -9.88
N VAL A 274 4.06 4.65 -10.42
CA VAL A 274 3.36 3.90 -11.48
C VAL A 274 3.45 2.40 -11.20
N PHE A 275 2.39 1.65 -11.53
CA PHE A 275 2.45 0.20 -11.46
C PHE A 275 3.53 -0.36 -12.40
N ASP A 276 4.38 -1.23 -11.86
CA ASP A 276 5.52 -1.80 -12.58
C ASP A 276 5.06 -2.92 -13.54
N PHE A 277 4.36 -2.51 -14.60
CA PHE A 277 3.98 -3.43 -15.69
C PHE A 277 5.18 -3.97 -16.46
N ALA A 278 6.34 -3.33 -16.38
CA ALA A 278 7.57 -3.89 -16.93
C ALA A 278 8.02 -5.14 -16.16
N LEU A 279 7.91 -5.11 -14.80
CA LEU A 279 8.14 -6.30 -13.98
C LEU A 279 7.06 -7.36 -14.21
N LYS A 280 5.78 -6.95 -14.25
CA LYS A 280 4.66 -7.88 -14.49
C LYS A 280 4.84 -8.64 -15.81
N GLU A 281 5.28 -7.97 -16.85
CA GLU A 281 5.59 -8.61 -18.14
C GLU A 281 6.70 -9.66 -18.00
N ARG A 282 7.78 -9.34 -17.26
CA ARG A 282 8.88 -10.29 -17.03
C ARG A 282 8.43 -11.50 -16.18
N MET A 283 7.51 -11.29 -15.25
CA MET A 283 6.93 -12.40 -14.47
C MET A 283 6.09 -13.34 -15.34
N GLN A 284 5.42 -12.80 -16.34
CA GLN A 284 4.55 -13.58 -17.23
C GLN A 284 5.29 -14.30 -18.35
N ASN A 285 6.23 -13.60 -18.98
CA ASN A 285 6.82 -14.02 -20.26
C ASN A 285 8.31 -14.37 -20.12
N GLY A 286 8.95 -13.99 -19.03
CA GLY A 286 10.37 -14.23 -18.76
C GLY A 286 10.62 -15.37 -17.78
N SER A 287 11.88 -15.70 -17.60
CA SER A 287 12.36 -16.53 -16.50
C SER A 287 12.44 -15.71 -15.21
N VAL A 288 12.56 -16.37 -14.04
CA VAL A 288 12.77 -15.69 -12.76
C VAL A 288 14.03 -14.79 -12.80
N ALA A 289 15.07 -15.19 -13.55
CA ALA A 289 16.27 -14.37 -13.73
C ALA A 289 16.03 -13.04 -14.48
N ASP A 290 14.93 -12.95 -15.24
CA ASP A 290 14.58 -11.74 -16.00
C ASP A 290 13.83 -10.70 -15.16
N TRP A 291 13.37 -11.04 -13.96
CA TRP A 291 12.63 -10.11 -13.07
C TRP A 291 13.47 -8.91 -12.65
N LYS A 292 14.80 -9.04 -12.66
CA LYS A 292 15.73 -7.90 -12.49
C LYS A 292 15.52 -6.74 -13.46
N HIS A 293 14.80 -6.98 -14.55
CA HIS A 293 14.47 -5.98 -15.57
C HIS A 293 13.11 -5.29 -15.33
N GLY A 294 12.50 -5.44 -14.16
CA GLY A 294 11.44 -4.57 -13.68
C GLY A 294 11.95 -3.15 -13.40
N LEU A 295 11.04 -2.18 -13.29
CA LEU A 295 11.40 -0.80 -12.95
C LEU A 295 12.12 -0.73 -11.58
N ASN A 296 11.66 -1.56 -10.63
CA ASN A 296 12.24 -1.67 -9.29
C ASN A 296 13.67 -2.26 -9.27
N GLY A 297 14.09 -2.96 -10.30
CA GLY A 297 15.44 -3.53 -10.44
C GLY A 297 16.45 -2.58 -11.07
N ASN A 298 16.07 -1.37 -11.46
CA ASN A 298 16.97 -0.40 -12.11
C ASN A 298 18.07 0.07 -11.13
N PRO A 299 19.32 0.21 -11.55
CA PRO A 299 20.41 0.70 -10.68
C PRO A 299 20.21 2.14 -10.20
N ASP A 300 19.49 2.99 -10.92
CA ASP A 300 19.17 4.35 -10.50
C ASP A 300 18.03 4.36 -9.47
N PRO A 301 18.26 4.86 -8.23
CA PRO A 301 17.22 4.91 -7.20
C PRO A 301 15.99 5.71 -7.62
N ARG A 302 16.15 6.73 -8.50
CA ARG A 302 15.02 7.53 -9.00
C ARG A 302 14.04 6.73 -9.87
N TRP A 303 14.45 5.55 -10.37
CA TRP A 303 13.58 4.64 -11.07
C TRP A 303 12.90 3.67 -10.10
N ARG A 304 13.65 3.16 -9.12
CA ARG A 304 13.13 2.23 -8.11
C ARG A 304 12.05 2.86 -7.23
N GLU A 305 12.27 4.10 -6.80
CA GLU A 305 11.35 4.80 -5.88
C GLU A 305 9.94 5.01 -6.45
N VAL A 306 9.80 5.03 -7.78
CA VAL A 306 8.50 5.23 -8.44
C VAL A 306 7.82 3.92 -8.84
N ALA A 307 8.49 2.79 -8.64
CA ALA A 307 7.95 1.47 -8.98
C ALA A 307 6.93 1.02 -7.92
N VAL A 308 5.67 0.85 -8.31
CA VAL A 308 4.67 0.17 -7.49
C VAL A 308 4.54 -1.26 -8.01
N THR A 309 5.14 -2.20 -7.26
CA THR A 309 5.26 -3.60 -7.68
C THR A 309 4.07 -4.42 -7.24
N PHE A 310 3.64 -5.36 -8.06
CA PHE A 310 2.52 -6.25 -7.77
C PHE A 310 2.70 -7.62 -8.44
N VAL A 311 2.06 -8.64 -7.91
CA VAL A 311 2.03 -9.99 -8.51
C VAL A 311 0.81 -10.10 -9.42
N ASP A 312 -0.35 -9.90 -8.85
CA ASP A 312 -1.63 -9.77 -9.53
C ASP A 312 -2.49 -8.69 -8.88
N ASN A 313 -3.54 -8.28 -9.57
CA ASN A 313 -4.60 -7.41 -9.09
C ASN A 313 -5.97 -7.93 -9.55
N HIS A 314 -7.03 -7.18 -9.33
CA HIS A 314 -8.41 -7.57 -9.66
C HIS A 314 -8.67 -7.77 -11.16
N ASP A 315 -7.85 -7.17 -12.05
CA ASP A 315 -7.93 -7.33 -13.51
C ASP A 315 -7.04 -8.46 -14.01
N THR A 316 -5.79 -8.50 -13.52
CA THR A 316 -4.82 -9.47 -14.02
C THR A 316 -5.01 -10.85 -13.41
N GLY A 317 -5.31 -10.94 -12.10
CA GLY A 317 -5.41 -12.17 -11.34
C GLY A 317 -6.80 -12.78 -11.30
N TYR A 318 -6.86 -14.02 -10.83
CA TYR A 318 -8.12 -14.66 -10.52
C TYR A 318 -8.77 -14.02 -9.29
N SER A 319 -10.10 -14.11 -9.23
CA SER A 319 -10.92 -13.73 -8.07
C SER A 319 -11.77 -14.92 -7.64
N PRO A 320 -12.10 -15.08 -6.35
CA PRO A 320 -13.12 -16.01 -5.92
C PRO A 320 -14.45 -15.80 -6.65
N GLY A 321 -15.30 -16.82 -6.68
CA GLY A 321 -16.67 -16.71 -7.19
C GLY A 321 -16.79 -16.71 -8.71
N GLN A 322 -17.73 -15.92 -9.22
CA GLN A 322 -18.23 -16.01 -10.59
C GLN A 322 -17.11 -15.88 -11.64
N ASN A 323 -16.96 -16.91 -12.48
CA ASN A 323 -16.05 -16.98 -13.62
C ASN A 323 -14.56 -16.67 -13.29
N GLY A 324 -14.16 -16.72 -12.01
CA GLY A 324 -12.80 -16.39 -11.61
C GLY A 324 -12.42 -14.90 -11.75
N GLY A 325 -13.38 -14.00 -11.91
CA GLY A 325 -13.14 -12.58 -12.16
C GLY A 325 -12.61 -12.28 -13.56
N GLN A 326 -11.84 -11.20 -13.70
CA GLN A 326 -11.28 -10.76 -14.98
C GLN A 326 -10.13 -11.64 -15.47
N HIS A 327 -9.18 -11.96 -14.62
CA HIS A 327 -7.99 -12.81 -14.84
C HIS A 327 -7.36 -12.70 -16.23
N HIS A 328 -7.22 -11.44 -16.72
CA HIS A 328 -6.69 -11.18 -18.06
C HIS A 328 -5.23 -11.57 -18.24
N TRP A 329 -4.46 -11.61 -17.15
CA TRP A 329 -3.02 -11.83 -17.18
C TRP A 329 -2.50 -12.44 -15.88
N ALA A 330 -3.20 -13.47 -15.36
CA ALA A 330 -2.89 -14.11 -14.09
C ALA A 330 -1.52 -14.80 -14.11
N LEU A 331 -0.75 -14.61 -13.05
CA LEU A 331 0.52 -15.29 -12.88
C LEU A 331 0.28 -16.78 -12.61
N GLN A 332 1.15 -17.63 -13.14
CA GLN A 332 1.10 -19.07 -12.89
C GLN A 332 1.24 -19.37 -11.39
N ASP A 333 0.39 -20.23 -10.85
CA ASP A 333 0.35 -20.58 -9.41
C ASP A 333 1.72 -21.01 -8.87
N GLY A 334 2.51 -21.74 -9.65
CA GLY A 334 3.84 -22.20 -9.27
C GLY A 334 4.87 -21.07 -9.07
N LEU A 335 4.60 -19.85 -9.51
CA LEU A 335 5.48 -18.69 -9.41
C LEU A 335 5.01 -17.64 -8.39
N ILE A 336 3.80 -17.76 -7.84
CA ILE A 336 3.23 -16.75 -6.92
C ILE A 336 4.13 -16.53 -5.69
N ARG A 337 4.65 -17.59 -5.09
CA ARG A 337 5.55 -17.46 -3.91
C ARG A 337 6.87 -16.77 -4.27
N GLN A 338 7.49 -17.14 -5.39
CA GLN A 338 8.71 -16.48 -5.87
C GLN A 338 8.46 -15.00 -6.16
N ALA A 339 7.32 -14.67 -6.77
CA ALA A 339 6.94 -13.30 -7.10
C ALA A 339 6.72 -12.45 -5.84
N TYR A 340 6.00 -12.96 -4.84
CA TYR A 340 5.89 -12.26 -3.55
C TYR A 340 7.23 -12.15 -2.83
N ALA A 341 8.05 -13.18 -2.86
CA ALA A 341 9.39 -13.09 -2.29
C ALA A 341 10.19 -11.98 -2.97
N TYR A 342 10.12 -11.88 -4.30
CA TYR A 342 10.80 -10.83 -5.04
C TYR A 342 10.30 -9.43 -4.66
N ILE A 343 8.99 -9.15 -4.78
CA ILE A 343 8.48 -7.78 -4.56
C ILE A 343 8.58 -7.32 -3.10
N LEU A 344 8.43 -8.24 -2.14
CA LEU A 344 8.49 -7.91 -0.72
C LEU A 344 9.92 -7.82 -0.16
N THR A 345 10.92 -8.34 -0.85
CA THR A 345 12.33 -8.23 -0.43
C THR A 345 13.16 -7.29 -1.31
N SER A 346 12.57 -6.70 -2.35
CA SER A 346 13.22 -5.80 -3.30
C SER A 346 12.77 -4.36 -3.11
N PRO A 347 13.45 -3.36 -3.73
CA PRO A 347 13.00 -1.97 -3.81
C PRO A 347 11.63 -1.85 -4.48
N GLY A 348 11.08 -0.63 -4.47
CA GLY A 348 9.73 -0.33 -4.93
C GLY A 348 8.71 -0.45 -3.79
N THR A 349 7.49 -0.01 -4.07
CA THR A 349 6.35 -0.07 -3.15
C THR A 349 5.51 -1.30 -3.49
N PRO A 350 5.52 -2.37 -2.68
CA PRO A 350 4.81 -3.61 -3.00
C PRO A 350 3.31 -3.49 -2.72
N VAL A 351 2.51 -4.03 -3.64
CA VAL A 351 1.07 -4.22 -3.50
C VAL A 351 0.76 -5.71 -3.40
N VAL A 352 0.04 -6.09 -2.37
CA VAL A 352 -0.45 -7.45 -2.14
C VAL A 352 -1.91 -7.54 -2.54
N TYR A 353 -2.27 -8.53 -3.33
CA TYR A 353 -3.63 -8.76 -3.77
C TYR A 353 -4.45 -9.45 -2.68
N TRP A 354 -5.71 -8.98 -2.45
CA TRP A 354 -6.61 -9.53 -1.42
C TRP A 354 -6.72 -11.04 -1.47
N SER A 355 -7.01 -11.60 -2.65
CA SER A 355 -7.26 -13.04 -2.78
C SER A 355 -6.02 -13.88 -2.48
N HIS A 356 -4.83 -13.39 -2.81
CA HIS A 356 -3.59 -14.06 -2.40
C HIS A 356 -3.39 -14.04 -0.89
N MET A 357 -3.75 -12.92 -0.25
CA MET A 357 -3.56 -12.76 1.19
C MET A 357 -4.56 -13.57 2.02
N TYR A 358 -5.84 -13.55 1.64
CA TYR A 358 -6.93 -14.02 2.51
C TYR A 358 -7.70 -15.23 1.98
N ASP A 359 -7.74 -15.45 0.65
CA ASP A 359 -8.61 -16.48 0.08
C ASP A 359 -7.85 -17.76 -0.31
N TRP A 360 -6.57 -17.66 -0.75
CA TRP A 360 -5.86 -18.78 -1.38
C TRP A 360 -4.66 -19.32 -0.61
N GLY A 361 -4.54 -18.99 0.66
CA GLY A 361 -3.59 -19.62 1.58
C GLY A 361 -2.13 -19.19 1.42
N TYR A 362 -1.85 -18.03 0.79
CA TYR A 362 -0.52 -17.45 0.76
C TYR A 362 -0.25 -16.49 1.94
N GLY A 363 -1.25 -16.19 2.75
CA GLY A 363 -1.20 -15.15 3.79
C GLY A 363 -0.05 -15.30 4.78
N ASP A 364 0.16 -16.49 5.35
CA ASP A 364 1.25 -16.72 6.31
C ASP A 364 2.64 -16.47 5.70
N PHE A 365 2.81 -16.92 4.46
CA PHE A 365 4.04 -16.69 3.72
C PHE A 365 4.26 -15.20 3.40
N ILE A 366 3.20 -14.50 3.02
CA ILE A 366 3.25 -13.06 2.76
C ILE A 366 3.56 -12.29 4.05
N ARG A 367 2.93 -12.63 5.19
CA ARG A 367 3.23 -12.03 6.51
C ARG A 367 4.70 -12.20 6.89
N GLN A 368 5.26 -13.39 6.69
CA GLN A 368 6.68 -13.65 6.95
C GLN A 368 7.59 -12.73 6.12
N LEU A 369 7.28 -12.55 4.83
CA LEU A 369 8.04 -11.67 3.95
C LEU A 369 7.90 -10.18 4.35
N ILE A 370 6.70 -9.74 4.73
CA ILE A 370 6.47 -8.39 5.26
C ILE A 370 7.32 -8.14 6.51
N GLN A 371 7.38 -9.11 7.43
CA GLN A 371 8.21 -9.01 8.63
C GLN A 371 9.71 -8.92 8.28
N VAL A 372 10.16 -9.71 7.29
CA VAL A 372 11.56 -9.66 6.81
C VAL A 372 11.87 -8.29 6.19
N ARG A 373 10.99 -7.75 5.31
CA ARG A 373 11.14 -6.42 4.72
C ARG A 373 11.27 -5.34 5.79
N ARG A 374 10.36 -5.32 6.76
CA ARG A 374 10.35 -4.33 7.84
C ARG A 374 11.58 -4.45 8.75
N ALA A 375 11.94 -5.65 9.15
CA ALA A 375 13.11 -5.89 10.00
C ALA A 375 14.43 -5.52 9.32
N ALA A 376 14.52 -5.67 8.01
CA ALA A 376 15.69 -5.24 7.25
C ALA A 376 15.66 -3.73 6.91
N GLY A 377 14.53 -3.07 7.06
CA GLY A 377 14.38 -1.66 6.70
C GLY A 377 14.45 -1.43 5.18
N VAL A 378 13.92 -2.35 4.37
CA VAL A 378 13.87 -2.20 2.91
C VAL A 378 12.83 -1.16 2.53
N ARG A 379 13.22 -0.22 1.67
CA ARG A 379 12.44 0.92 1.20
C ARG A 379 12.31 0.89 -0.32
N ALA A 380 11.47 1.78 -0.87
CA ALA A 380 11.28 1.88 -2.31
C ALA A 380 12.57 2.25 -3.07
N ASP A 381 13.43 3.06 -2.47
CA ASP A 381 14.70 3.53 -3.02
C ASP A 381 15.91 2.65 -2.65
N SER A 382 15.75 1.62 -1.83
CA SER A 382 16.82 0.73 -1.36
C SER A 382 17.72 0.26 -2.51
N ALA A 383 19.01 0.14 -2.26
CA ALA A 383 19.95 -0.38 -3.24
C ALA A 383 19.72 -1.87 -3.46
N ILE A 384 19.81 -2.30 -4.71
CA ILE A 384 19.76 -3.71 -5.11
C ILE A 384 20.91 -4.03 -6.06
N SER A 385 21.57 -5.15 -5.84
CA SER A 385 22.60 -5.67 -6.73
C SER A 385 22.28 -7.10 -7.11
N PHE A 386 22.35 -7.40 -8.40
CA PHE A 386 22.11 -8.74 -8.93
C PHE A 386 23.42 -9.47 -9.19
N HIS A 387 23.49 -10.74 -8.82
CA HIS A 387 24.68 -11.57 -8.96
C HIS A 387 24.50 -12.57 -10.12
N SER A 388 25.47 -12.57 -11.03
CA SER A 388 25.53 -13.52 -12.16
C SER A 388 26.29 -14.79 -11.77
N GLY A 389 26.14 -15.84 -12.58
CA GLY A 389 26.81 -17.12 -12.37
C GLY A 389 26.01 -18.14 -11.57
N TYR A 390 24.79 -17.80 -11.21
CA TYR A 390 23.82 -18.68 -10.56
C TYR A 390 22.64 -18.99 -11.48
N SER A 391 21.97 -20.11 -11.26
CA SER A 391 20.66 -20.34 -11.84
C SER A 391 19.63 -19.39 -11.21
N GLY A 392 18.56 -19.07 -11.93
CA GLY A 392 17.49 -18.18 -11.44
C GLY A 392 17.96 -16.76 -11.11
N LEU A 393 17.44 -16.20 -10.02
CA LEU A 393 17.76 -14.84 -9.58
C LEU A 393 18.46 -14.88 -8.22
N VAL A 394 19.61 -14.19 -8.13
CA VAL A 394 20.29 -13.91 -6.87
C VAL A 394 20.50 -12.40 -6.76
N ALA A 395 20.07 -11.84 -5.65
CA ALA A 395 20.21 -10.42 -5.36
C ALA A 395 20.64 -10.16 -3.92
N THR A 396 21.37 -9.06 -3.71
CA THR A 396 21.55 -8.43 -2.41
C THR A 396 20.76 -7.12 -2.39
N VAL A 397 20.04 -6.88 -1.28
CA VAL A 397 19.22 -5.67 -1.09
C VAL A 397 19.68 -5.01 0.21
N SER A 398 20.11 -3.76 0.12
CA SER A 398 20.56 -2.99 1.28
C SER A 398 19.34 -2.32 1.94
N GLY A 399 18.88 -2.86 3.04
CA GLY A 399 17.93 -2.16 3.91
C GLY A 399 18.67 -1.22 4.86
N SER A 400 17.95 -0.31 5.50
CA SER A 400 18.52 0.63 6.47
C SER A 400 19.00 -0.04 7.75
N GLN A 401 18.56 -1.26 8.03
CA GLN A 401 18.90 -2.03 9.23
C GLN A 401 19.77 -3.26 8.89
N GLN A 402 19.44 -3.98 7.85
CA GLN A 402 20.10 -5.22 7.46
C GLN A 402 20.14 -5.37 5.96
N THR A 403 21.14 -6.11 5.47
CA THR A 403 21.18 -6.58 4.09
C THR A 403 20.38 -7.87 3.96
N LEU A 404 19.59 -7.98 2.89
CA LEU A 404 18.96 -9.22 2.46
C LEU A 404 19.76 -9.85 1.34
N VAL A 405 19.92 -11.18 1.40
CA VAL A 405 20.32 -12.00 0.25
C VAL A 405 19.10 -12.79 -0.17
N VAL A 406 18.71 -12.65 -1.43
CA VAL A 406 17.52 -13.25 -2.01
C VAL A 406 17.94 -14.20 -3.12
N ALA A 407 17.49 -15.45 -3.05
CA ALA A 407 17.74 -16.48 -4.04
C ALA A 407 16.43 -17.13 -4.47
N LEU A 408 16.07 -16.97 -5.74
CA LEU A 408 14.83 -17.47 -6.33
C LEU A 408 15.15 -18.44 -7.46
N ASN A 409 14.67 -19.68 -7.36
CA ASN A 409 14.99 -20.77 -8.28
C ASN A 409 16.50 -20.92 -8.53
N SER A 410 17.30 -20.72 -7.48
CA SER A 410 18.75 -20.57 -7.60
C SER A 410 19.50 -21.69 -6.87
N ASP A 411 20.69 -21.99 -7.39
CA ASP A 411 21.68 -22.90 -6.84
C ASP A 411 22.64 -22.23 -5.84
N LEU A 412 22.38 -20.98 -5.41
CA LEU A 412 23.14 -20.31 -4.36
C LEU A 412 23.14 -21.16 -3.07
N ALA A 413 24.31 -21.69 -2.67
CA ALA A 413 24.41 -22.59 -1.52
C ALA A 413 24.30 -21.84 -0.18
N ASN A 414 24.97 -20.68 -0.08
CA ASN A 414 24.96 -19.86 1.14
C ASN A 414 25.18 -18.38 0.79
N PRO A 415 24.68 -17.44 1.64
CA PRO A 415 24.74 -16.00 1.37
C PRO A 415 26.17 -15.43 1.35
N GLY A 416 27.12 -16.07 2.03
CA GLY A 416 28.54 -15.65 2.07
C GLY A 416 29.25 -15.69 0.73
N GLN A 417 28.64 -16.30 -0.31
CA GLN A 417 29.16 -16.29 -1.68
C GLN A 417 28.93 -14.95 -2.39
N VAL A 418 27.98 -14.14 -1.94
CA VAL A 418 27.57 -12.90 -2.60
C VAL A 418 27.54 -11.68 -1.68
N ALA A 419 27.64 -11.88 -0.37
CA ALA A 419 27.65 -10.80 0.61
C ALA A 419 28.57 -11.14 1.78
N SER A 420 29.25 -10.14 2.35
CA SER A 420 30.06 -10.27 3.56
C SER A 420 29.22 -10.12 4.82
N GLY A 421 29.68 -10.74 5.91
CA GLY A 421 29.01 -10.68 7.22
C GLY A 421 28.29 -11.98 7.60
N SER A 422 27.65 -11.97 8.74
CA SER A 422 26.87 -13.11 9.25
C SER A 422 25.42 -13.01 8.80
N PHE A 423 24.90 -14.09 8.27
CA PHE A 423 23.52 -14.17 7.77
C PHE A 423 22.77 -15.32 8.44
N SER A 424 21.49 -15.12 8.72
CA SER A 424 20.56 -16.17 9.13
C SER A 424 19.47 -16.36 8.05
N GLU A 425 19.08 -17.60 7.80
CA GLU A 425 17.98 -17.89 6.87
C GLU A 425 16.66 -17.46 7.51
N ALA A 426 15.99 -16.49 6.87
CA ALA A 426 14.74 -15.92 7.33
C ALA A 426 13.52 -16.57 6.63
N VAL A 427 13.70 -17.01 5.38
CA VAL A 427 12.67 -17.69 4.59
C VAL A 427 13.30 -18.84 3.82
N ASN A 428 12.66 -20.02 3.88
CA ASN A 428 12.94 -21.15 3.00
C ASN A 428 11.61 -21.81 2.64
N ALA A 429 11.23 -21.68 1.39
CA ALA A 429 9.92 -22.12 0.93
C ALA A 429 10.01 -22.76 -0.47
N SER A 430 8.90 -23.39 -0.91
CA SER A 430 8.78 -24.01 -2.23
C SER A 430 9.93 -24.99 -2.53
N ASN A 431 10.27 -25.87 -1.55
CA ASN A 431 11.36 -26.85 -1.66
C ASN A 431 12.73 -26.19 -1.99
N GLY A 432 13.02 -25.04 -1.37
CA GLY A 432 14.26 -24.30 -1.59
C GLY A 432 14.27 -23.39 -2.82
N GLN A 433 13.17 -23.32 -3.56
CA GLN A 433 13.05 -22.38 -4.69
C GLN A 433 12.94 -20.91 -4.25
N VAL A 434 12.59 -20.68 -3.00
CA VAL A 434 12.61 -19.35 -2.36
C VAL A 434 13.48 -19.44 -1.13
N ARG A 435 14.58 -18.73 -1.14
CA ARG A 435 15.46 -18.58 0.05
C ARG A 435 15.77 -17.10 0.25
N VAL A 436 15.60 -16.64 1.48
CA VAL A 436 15.94 -15.27 1.89
C VAL A 436 16.75 -15.36 3.17
N TRP A 437 17.91 -14.75 3.15
CA TRP A 437 18.74 -14.56 4.35
C TRP A 437 18.75 -13.09 4.72
N ARG A 438 18.86 -12.81 5.99
CA ARG A 438 19.05 -11.46 6.53
C ARG A 438 20.30 -11.43 7.39
N GLY A 439 21.03 -10.35 7.35
CA GLY A 439 22.28 -10.17 8.11
C GLY A 439 23.12 -9.07 7.47
N GLY A 440 24.42 -9.11 7.73
CA GLY A 440 25.31 -8.02 7.32
C GLY A 440 24.96 -6.69 8.02
N SER A 441 25.83 -5.70 7.93
CA SER A 441 25.48 -4.31 8.23
C SER A 441 24.85 -3.71 6.95
N GLY A 442 23.67 -3.08 7.05
CA GLY A 442 23.15 -2.26 5.96
C GLY A 442 24.17 -1.17 5.60
N ASP A 443 24.49 -1.02 4.32
CA ASP A 443 25.33 0.08 3.86
C ASP A 443 24.57 1.40 4.01
N GLY A 444 24.69 2.01 5.21
CA GLY A 444 24.42 3.43 5.36
C GLY A 444 25.56 4.21 4.72
N ASP A 445 25.29 5.01 3.73
CA ASP A 445 26.20 6.00 3.15
C ASP A 445 26.87 6.80 4.29
N GLY A 446 28.19 6.85 4.26
CA GLY A 446 29.09 7.18 5.32
C GLY A 446 28.76 8.41 6.14
N ASN A 447 28.95 8.19 7.41
CA ASN A 447 29.16 9.11 8.51
C ASN A 447 28.02 9.14 9.54
N ASP A 448 27.89 8.04 10.32
CA ASP A 448 27.71 8.19 11.77
C ASP A 448 28.11 6.91 12.51
N GLY A 449 28.70 7.05 13.70
CA GLY A 449 29.36 5.99 14.44
C GLY A 449 28.44 4.84 14.85
N GLY A 450 28.85 3.64 14.51
CA GLY A 450 28.60 2.35 15.14
C GLY A 450 27.27 2.13 15.83
N GLU A 451 26.23 1.62 15.11
CA GLU A 451 25.15 0.91 15.78
C GLU A 451 25.17 -0.58 15.38
N GLY A 452 25.39 -1.44 16.39
CA GLY A 452 25.38 -2.89 16.28
C GLY A 452 24.00 -3.42 15.85
N GLY A 453 23.97 -4.62 15.23
CA GLY A 453 22.73 -5.31 14.84
C GLY A 453 21.73 -5.40 15.99
N LEU A 454 20.44 -5.61 15.67
CA LEU A 454 19.44 -5.77 16.73
C LEU A 454 19.63 -7.08 17.49
N VAL A 455 19.62 -7.00 18.80
CA VAL A 455 19.67 -8.14 19.73
C VAL A 455 18.41 -8.20 20.56
N ASN A 456 17.94 -9.40 20.86
CA ASN A 456 16.78 -9.57 21.71
C ASN A 456 17.17 -9.38 23.18
N VAL A 457 16.54 -8.41 23.83
CA VAL A 457 16.65 -8.12 25.25
C VAL A 457 15.35 -8.50 25.95
N ASN A 458 15.46 -9.19 27.10
CA ASN A 458 14.31 -9.64 27.87
C ASN A 458 13.91 -8.57 28.89
N PHE A 459 12.71 -8.06 28.76
CA PHE A 459 12.11 -7.05 29.63
C PHE A 459 11.19 -7.70 30.65
N ARG A 460 11.23 -7.21 31.87
CA ARG A 460 10.36 -7.63 32.97
C ARG A 460 9.84 -6.42 33.73
N CYS A 461 8.52 -6.37 33.96
CA CYS A 461 7.86 -5.40 34.84
C CYS A 461 7.18 -6.15 35.99
N ASP A 462 7.64 -5.91 37.21
CA ASP A 462 7.05 -6.48 38.43
C ASP A 462 5.92 -5.59 38.98
N ASN A 463 5.03 -6.19 39.74
CA ASN A 463 3.91 -5.53 40.40
C ASN A 463 2.95 -4.79 39.44
N GLY A 464 2.90 -5.21 38.19
CA GLY A 464 2.01 -4.64 37.16
C GLY A 464 0.56 -5.13 37.32
N VAL A 465 -0.14 -4.66 38.37
CA VAL A 465 -1.55 -5.01 38.60
C VAL A 465 -2.43 -4.19 37.65
N THR A 466 -3.16 -4.85 36.76
CA THR A 466 -4.00 -4.22 35.74
C THR A 466 -5.47 -4.50 35.96
N GLN A 467 -6.32 -3.64 35.41
CA GLN A 467 -7.76 -3.87 35.25
C GLN A 467 -8.06 -4.44 33.88
N MET A 468 -9.24 -5.01 33.68
CA MET A 468 -9.68 -5.51 32.39
C MET A 468 -9.61 -4.39 31.34
N GLY A 469 -8.97 -4.67 30.20
CA GLY A 469 -8.73 -3.71 29.12
C GLY A 469 -7.45 -2.87 29.26
N ASP A 470 -6.66 -3.08 30.33
CA ASP A 470 -5.35 -2.45 30.52
C ASP A 470 -4.23 -3.51 30.46
N SER A 471 -3.04 -3.13 29.96
CA SER A 471 -1.84 -3.97 29.91
C SER A 471 -0.60 -3.22 30.34
N VAL A 472 0.49 -3.97 30.56
CA VAL A 472 1.81 -3.41 30.87
C VAL A 472 2.66 -3.33 29.62
N TYR A 473 3.37 -2.22 29.50
CA TYR A 473 4.20 -1.86 28.35
C TYR A 473 5.59 -1.43 28.82
N ALA A 474 6.60 -1.62 27.97
CA ALA A 474 7.91 -1.00 28.10
C ALA A 474 7.99 0.24 27.19
N VAL A 475 8.44 1.36 27.73
CA VAL A 475 8.62 2.63 27.00
C VAL A 475 10.00 3.19 27.33
N GLY A 476 10.72 3.75 26.34
CA GLY A 476 12.10 4.18 26.55
C GLY A 476 12.61 5.19 25.52
N ASN A 477 13.91 5.49 25.63
CA ASN A 477 14.60 6.54 24.87
C ASN A 477 14.99 6.14 23.44
N VAL A 478 14.65 4.93 23.00
CA VAL A 478 14.95 4.44 21.64
C VAL A 478 13.66 4.24 20.84
N SER A 479 13.76 4.29 19.51
CA SER A 479 12.61 4.13 18.63
C SER A 479 11.86 2.81 18.82
N GLN A 480 12.60 1.74 19.13
CA GLN A 480 12.06 0.41 19.42
C GLN A 480 11.24 0.36 20.73
N LEU A 481 11.38 1.35 21.59
CA LEU A 481 10.59 1.54 22.82
C LEU A 481 9.72 2.81 22.77
N GLY A 482 9.49 3.35 21.55
CA GLY A 482 8.56 4.44 21.30
C GLY A 482 9.08 5.82 21.67
N ASN A 483 10.38 6.06 21.89
CA ASN A 483 10.94 7.38 22.19
C ASN A 483 10.16 8.13 23.30
N TRP A 484 9.88 7.44 24.41
CA TRP A 484 9.09 7.93 25.55
C TRP A 484 7.63 8.24 25.26
N SER A 485 7.11 7.88 24.06
CA SER A 485 5.68 8.02 23.74
C SER A 485 4.87 6.84 24.28
N PRO A 486 3.90 7.04 25.18
CA PRO A 486 3.03 5.96 25.64
C PRO A 486 2.27 5.27 24.52
N ALA A 487 1.89 6.03 23.48
CA ALA A 487 1.19 5.49 22.32
C ALA A 487 2.00 4.48 21.53
N SER A 488 3.34 4.64 21.52
CA SER A 488 4.29 3.78 20.80
C SER A 488 5.02 2.79 21.72
N ALA A 489 4.60 2.66 22.98
CA ALA A 489 5.19 1.74 23.95
C ALA A 489 4.92 0.27 23.57
N VAL A 490 5.86 -0.61 23.83
CA VAL A 490 5.81 -2.03 23.49
C VAL A 490 5.12 -2.84 24.59
N ARG A 491 4.03 -3.55 24.24
CA ARG A 491 3.31 -4.42 25.16
C ARG A 491 4.17 -5.62 25.58
N LEU A 492 4.18 -5.91 26.88
CA LEU A 492 4.72 -7.17 27.41
C LEU A 492 3.60 -8.22 27.43
N THR A 493 3.82 -9.35 26.79
CA THR A 493 2.76 -10.32 26.48
C THR A 493 2.77 -11.57 27.34
N ASP A 494 3.91 -11.89 27.97
CA ASP A 494 4.00 -13.03 28.89
C ASP A 494 3.51 -12.64 30.30
N THR A 495 2.35 -13.14 30.65
CA THR A 495 1.68 -12.94 31.94
C THR A 495 1.64 -14.20 32.81
N SER A 496 2.42 -15.22 32.44
CA SER A 496 2.44 -16.51 33.15
C SER A 496 2.80 -16.40 34.65
N SER A 497 3.40 -15.28 35.04
CA SER A 497 3.80 -14.97 36.42
C SER A 497 3.09 -13.72 36.96
N TYR A 498 1.86 -13.44 36.52
CA TYR A 498 1.10 -12.26 36.97
C TYR A 498 1.17 -12.08 38.51
N PRO A 499 1.40 -10.85 39.00
CA PRO A 499 1.41 -9.54 38.34
C PRO A 499 2.76 -9.14 37.72
N THR A 500 3.63 -10.08 37.44
CA THR A 500 4.85 -9.85 36.64
C THR A 500 4.54 -10.03 35.16
N TRP A 501 4.92 -9.04 34.35
CA TRP A 501 4.79 -9.02 32.90
C TRP A 501 6.17 -9.11 32.25
N LYS A 502 6.30 -9.93 31.20
CA LYS A 502 7.56 -10.13 30.49
C LYS A 502 7.36 -10.05 28.99
N GLY A 503 8.44 -9.73 28.27
CA GLY A 503 8.49 -9.71 26.82
C GLY A 503 9.92 -9.61 26.31
N SER A 504 10.14 -10.04 25.08
CA SER A 504 11.44 -9.90 24.40
C SER A 504 11.32 -8.81 23.33
N ILE A 505 12.24 -7.83 23.37
CA ILE A 505 12.23 -6.67 22.48
C ILE A 505 13.57 -6.57 21.78
N ALA A 506 13.55 -6.41 20.45
CA ALA A 506 14.75 -6.25 19.65
C ALA A 506 15.29 -4.81 19.79
N LEU A 507 16.53 -4.66 20.23
CA LEU A 507 17.22 -3.38 20.44
C LEU A 507 18.57 -3.38 19.71
N PRO A 508 19.11 -2.22 19.29
CA PRO A 508 20.46 -2.13 18.71
C PRO A 508 21.52 -2.66 19.66
N ASP A 509 22.37 -3.59 19.18
CA ASP A 509 23.43 -4.21 19.99
C ASP A 509 24.44 -3.16 20.48
N GLY A 510 24.84 -3.30 21.74
CA GLY A 510 25.76 -2.37 22.39
C GLY A 510 25.14 -1.04 22.85
N GLN A 511 23.88 -0.73 22.51
CA GLN A 511 23.22 0.52 22.87
C GLN A 511 22.84 0.56 24.35
N ASN A 512 23.11 1.68 25.02
CA ASN A 512 22.60 1.94 26.36
C ASN A 512 21.16 2.48 26.25
N VAL A 513 20.22 1.73 26.81
CA VAL A 513 18.79 2.02 26.73
C VAL A 513 18.26 2.37 28.10
N GLU A 514 17.58 3.51 28.19
CA GLU A 514 16.78 3.91 29.35
C GLU A 514 15.31 3.63 29.09
N TRP A 515 14.63 3.07 30.08
CA TRP A 515 13.23 2.67 29.91
C TRP A 515 12.45 2.63 31.23
N LYS A 516 11.14 2.56 31.13
CA LYS A 516 10.19 2.39 32.25
C LYS A 516 9.07 1.41 31.92
N CYS A 517 8.51 0.83 32.99
CA CYS A 517 7.21 0.16 32.91
C CYS A 517 6.08 1.19 32.84
N LEU A 518 5.03 0.88 32.06
CA LEU A 518 3.86 1.71 31.84
C LEU A 518 2.60 0.84 31.84
N ILE A 519 1.55 1.22 32.58
CA ILE A 519 0.21 0.64 32.43
C ILE A 519 -0.63 1.61 31.63
N ARG A 520 -1.22 1.14 30.52
CA ARG A 520 -2.17 1.92 29.72
C ARG A 520 -3.30 1.06 29.19
N ASN A 521 -4.38 1.71 28.77
CA ASN A 521 -5.49 1.04 28.12
C ASN A 521 -5.08 0.45 26.76
N GLU A 522 -5.57 -0.73 26.43
CA GLU A 522 -5.27 -1.44 25.19
C GLU A 522 -5.94 -0.79 23.97
N ALA A 523 -7.18 -0.33 24.14
CA ALA A 523 -7.98 0.28 23.08
C ALA A 523 -7.72 1.78 22.90
N ASP A 524 -7.29 2.47 23.99
CA ASP A 524 -6.96 3.90 23.96
C ASP A 524 -5.52 4.12 24.43
N ALA A 525 -4.62 4.26 23.46
CA ALA A 525 -3.19 4.42 23.71
C ALA A 525 -2.82 5.75 24.43
N THR A 526 -3.73 6.70 24.48
CA THR A 526 -3.55 7.97 25.19
C THR A 526 -3.92 7.86 26.67
N LEU A 527 -4.68 6.84 27.04
CA LEU A 527 -5.16 6.62 28.41
C LEU A 527 -4.14 5.85 29.24
N VAL A 528 -3.17 6.57 29.74
CA VAL A 528 -2.16 6.04 30.68
C VAL A 528 -2.74 5.95 32.09
N ARG A 529 -2.64 4.79 32.72
CA ARG A 529 -3.09 4.53 34.09
C ARG A 529 -1.99 4.79 35.12
N GLN A 530 -0.79 4.32 34.81
CA GLN A 530 0.32 4.40 35.75
C GLN A 530 1.67 4.34 35.03
N TRP A 531 2.57 5.19 35.47
CA TRP A 531 4.00 5.09 35.17
C TRP A 531 4.75 4.43 36.33
N GLN A 532 5.78 3.66 36.02
CA GLN A 532 6.76 3.24 37.04
C GLN A 532 7.30 4.47 37.77
N SER A 533 7.32 4.42 39.10
CA SER A 533 7.92 5.44 39.95
C SER A 533 9.46 5.43 39.93
N GLY A 534 10.08 6.48 40.47
CA GLY A 534 11.54 6.55 40.58
C GLY A 534 12.29 6.84 39.28
N GLY A 535 13.56 6.46 39.21
CA GLY A 535 14.44 6.66 38.05
C GLY A 535 14.11 5.74 36.87
N ASN A 536 14.77 5.98 35.71
CA ASN A 536 14.68 5.08 34.57
C ASN A 536 15.47 3.80 34.82
N ASN A 537 14.94 2.67 34.37
CA ASN A 537 15.71 1.45 34.28
C ASN A 537 16.73 1.60 33.15
N GLN A 538 17.86 0.92 33.24
CA GLN A 538 18.90 0.95 32.23
C GLN A 538 19.28 -0.46 31.81
N VAL A 539 19.62 -0.63 30.54
CA VAL A 539 20.20 -1.88 30.02
C VAL A 539 21.12 -1.54 28.86
N GLN A 540 22.27 -2.19 28.82
CA GLN A 540 23.07 -2.27 27.61
C GLN A 540 22.53 -3.43 26.77
N ALA A 541 22.07 -3.13 25.57
CA ALA A 541 21.52 -4.14 24.69
C ALA A 541 22.60 -5.11 24.23
N ALA A 542 22.39 -6.40 24.51
CA ALA A 542 23.24 -7.51 24.09
C ALA A 542 22.36 -8.75 23.91
N ALA A 543 22.79 -9.69 23.08
CA ALA A 543 22.02 -10.91 22.82
C ALA A 543 21.75 -11.66 24.16
N GLY A 544 20.45 -11.84 24.48
CA GLY A 544 20.01 -12.51 25.71
C GLY A 544 20.10 -11.65 26.98
N ALA A 545 20.47 -10.38 26.89
CA ALA A 545 20.45 -9.46 28.03
C ALA A 545 19.04 -9.39 28.65
N SER A 546 18.96 -9.11 29.94
CA SER A 546 17.70 -9.01 30.68
C SER A 546 17.69 -7.75 31.53
N THR A 547 16.53 -7.13 31.65
CA THR A 547 16.32 -5.92 32.44
C THR A 547 14.98 -5.98 33.15
N SER A 548 14.88 -5.34 34.31
CA SER A 548 13.62 -5.33 35.08
C SER A 548 13.30 -3.96 35.63
N GLY A 549 12.01 -3.67 35.71
CA GLY A 549 11.41 -2.53 36.41
C GLY A 549 10.28 -3.00 37.33
N SER A 550 9.79 -2.12 38.19
CA SER A 550 8.69 -2.42 39.10
C SER A 550 7.84 -1.19 39.32
N PHE A 551 6.51 -1.34 39.39
CA PHE A 551 5.57 -0.30 39.77
C PHE A 551 5.58 0.01 41.27
#